data_5c28e12f757914f4114d610a9f38e05b
#
_entry.id   5c28e12f757914f4114d610a9f38e05b
#
_cell.length_a   1.000
_cell.length_b   1.000
_cell.length_c   1.000
_cell.angle_alpha   90.00
_cell.angle_beta   90.00
_cell.angle_gamma   90.00
#
_symmetry.space_group_name_H-M   'P 1'
#
loop_
_entity.id
_entity.type
_entity.pdbx_description
1 polymer ?
#
loop_
_entity_poly.entity_id
_entity_poly.type
_entity_poly.pdbx_seq_one_letter_code
_entity_poly.pdbx_strand_id
1 'polypeptide(L)'
;MTNRRKFLTNAGLAGAAGAAVLSAPYVHAQSPIKWRLQTYAGAALAEHVIKPAIDSFNKIARDEMQIELYFADQLVPTGELFRAMQRGTIDAVQSDDDSMASPTEVTVFGGYFPFASRYSLDVPVLFNQYGLNEIWDAEYSKVGVKHISAGAWDPCHFNTVEPIRSLDDLKGKRVFTFPTAGRFLTQFGVVPVTLPWEDIEVAVQTGELDGIAWSGITEDYTVGWADVTNYFLTNNISGAWAGSFFANMDRWNELPAHLQELLKVCMDQSHYYRQWWYWGGEADLRVNGTKLKLTTIPDEEWATVEAAALVFWDEIAAESEIKAKVVRIFKNYNDTMVKAGRPYRYG
;
A
#
# COMPACT_ATOMS: atom_id res chain seq x y z
N MET A 1 39.66 -39.18 72.33
CA MET A 1 39.05 -37.85 72.41
C MET A 1 39.57 -37.01 71.24
N THR A 2 38.86 -36.96 70.19
CA THR A 2 39.25 -36.29 68.94
C THR A 2 38.94 -34.80 69.06
N ASN A 3 39.95 -33.99 68.87
CA ASN A 3 40.01 -32.58 69.19
C ASN A 3 39.14 -31.73 68.18
N ARG A 4 37.96 -31.34 68.63
CA ARG A 4 36.98 -30.49 67.85
C ARG A 4 37.58 -29.19 67.32
N ARG A 5 38.68 -28.71 67.89
CA ARG A 5 39.35 -27.47 67.43
C ARG A 5 40.08 -27.62 66.07
N LYS A 6 40.59 -28.80 65.74
CA LYS A 6 41.27 -29.04 64.45
C LYS A 6 40.32 -29.22 63.27
N PHE A 7 39.07 -29.57 63.54
CA PHE A 7 38.04 -29.67 62.46
C PHE A 7 37.58 -28.32 62.01
N LEU A 8 37.46 -27.35 62.88
CA LEU A 8 37.02 -26.02 62.58
C LEU A 8 38.05 -25.14 61.84
N THR A 9 39.34 -25.38 62.04
CA THR A 9 40.43 -24.68 61.34
C THR A 9 40.63 -25.19 59.91
N ASN A 10 40.32 -26.42 59.62
CA ASN A 10 40.43 -26.95 58.26
C ASN A 10 39.15 -26.71 57.44
N ALA A 11 38.00 -26.44 58.06
CA ALA A 11 36.78 -26.05 57.37
C ALA A 11 36.79 -24.55 56.93
N GLY A 12 37.60 -23.71 57.59
CA GLY A 12 37.74 -22.29 57.25
C GLY A 12 38.59 -21.98 55.98
N LEU A 13 39.48 -22.92 55.60
CA LEU A 13 40.34 -22.75 54.42
C LEU A 13 39.80 -23.36 53.13
N ALA A 14 38.77 -24.22 53.21
CA ALA A 14 38.10 -24.76 52.05
C ALA A 14 36.95 -23.85 51.50
N GLY A 15 36.58 -22.85 52.31
CA GLY A 15 35.49 -21.91 51.92
C GLY A 15 35.90 -20.66 51.08
N ALA A 16 37.23 -20.44 50.93
CA ALA A 16 37.72 -19.22 50.24
C ALA A 16 38.11 -19.43 48.76
N ALA A 17 38.00 -20.66 48.26
CA ALA A 17 38.36 -20.95 46.83
C ALA A 17 37.18 -21.14 45.89
N GLY A 18 35.93 -20.85 46.34
CA GLY A 18 34.72 -21.13 45.56
C GLY A 18 33.84 -19.94 45.20
N ALA A 19 34.28 -18.70 45.45
CA ALA A 19 33.56 -17.51 45.01
C ALA A 19 34.23 -16.89 43.77
N ALA A 20 34.46 -17.70 42.74
CA ALA A 20 34.45 -17.13 41.39
C ALA A 20 32.99 -16.71 41.13
N VAL A 21 32.67 -15.45 41.41
CA VAL A 21 31.47 -14.81 40.93
C VAL A 21 31.58 -14.89 39.39
N LEU A 22 30.90 -15.89 38.82
CA LEU A 22 30.53 -15.84 37.44
C LEU A 22 29.64 -14.58 37.32
N SER A 23 30.26 -13.43 37.06
CA SER A 23 29.52 -12.28 36.54
C SER A 23 28.90 -12.77 35.24
N ALA A 24 27.66 -13.23 35.31
CA ALA A 24 26.86 -13.39 34.12
C ALA A 24 27.02 -12.08 33.34
N PRO A 25 27.33 -12.14 32.05
CA PRO A 25 27.36 -10.92 31.26
C PRO A 25 26.01 -10.24 31.46
N TYR A 26 26.05 -9.03 31.97
CA TYR A 26 24.88 -8.17 32.09
C TYR A 26 24.47 -7.90 30.65
N VAL A 27 23.56 -8.71 30.13
CA VAL A 27 22.91 -8.43 28.85
C VAL A 27 22.10 -7.17 29.15
N HIS A 28 22.66 -6.02 28.80
CA HIS A 28 21.85 -4.82 28.64
C HIS A 28 20.80 -5.20 27.58
N ALA A 29 19.60 -5.53 28.04
CA ALA A 29 18.47 -5.57 27.14
C ALA A 29 18.35 -4.14 26.57
N GLN A 30 18.86 -3.93 25.38
CA GLN A 30 18.65 -2.69 24.63
C GLN A 30 17.14 -2.50 24.54
N SER A 31 16.65 -1.31 24.88
CA SER A 31 15.22 -1.03 24.70
C SER A 31 14.87 -1.26 23.23
N PRO A 32 13.72 -1.90 22.94
CA PRO A 32 13.34 -2.18 21.56
C PRO A 32 13.30 -0.90 20.73
N ILE A 33 13.78 -1.00 19.51
CA ILE A 33 13.61 0.05 18.52
C ILE A 33 12.11 0.25 18.32
N LYS A 34 11.64 1.51 18.36
CA LYS A 34 10.23 1.83 18.14
C LYS A 34 10.08 2.66 16.89
N TRP A 35 9.20 2.20 16.00
CA TRP A 35 8.79 2.93 14.83
C TRP A 35 7.31 3.28 14.88
N ARG A 36 6.98 4.48 14.41
CA ARG A 36 5.61 4.90 14.10
C ARG A 36 5.42 4.75 12.60
N LEU A 37 4.48 3.91 12.23
CA LEU A 37 4.05 3.73 10.85
C LEU A 37 2.63 4.25 10.70
N GLN A 38 2.41 5.22 9.81
CA GLN A 38 1.07 5.64 9.47
C GLN A 38 0.70 5.14 8.07
N THR A 39 -0.53 4.63 7.92
CA THR A 39 -1.13 4.27 6.62
C THR A 39 -2.09 5.34 6.15
N TYR A 40 -2.37 5.37 4.84
CA TYR A 40 -3.44 6.16 4.25
C TYR A 40 -4.83 5.60 4.60
N ALA A 41 -4.91 4.32 4.94
CA ALA A 41 -6.16 3.61 5.17
C ALA A 41 -6.79 3.96 6.52
N GLY A 42 -8.09 4.19 6.53
CA GLY A 42 -8.88 4.26 7.75
C GLY A 42 -8.90 2.93 8.51
N ALA A 43 -9.35 2.96 9.77
CA ALA A 43 -9.29 1.82 10.68
C ALA A 43 -9.96 0.56 10.11
N ALA A 44 -11.14 0.69 9.51
CA ALA A 44 -11.90 -0.44 8.97
C ALA A 44 -11.12 -1.22 7.91
N LEU A 45 -10.39 -0.53 7.03
CA LEU A 45 -9.57 -1.15 5.99
C LEU A 45 -8.24 -1.66 6.56
N ALA A 46 -7.55 -0.85 7.34
CA ALA A 46 -6.22 -1.14 7.85
C ALA A 46 -6.18 -2.40 8.74
N GLU A 47 -7.24 -2.69 9.48
CA GLU A 47 -7.39 -3.92 10.29
C GLU A 47 -7.29 -5.18 9.42
N HIS A 48 -7.76 -5.13 8.17
CA HIS A 48 -7.72 -6.27 7.25
C HIS A 48 -6.43 -6.34 6.42
N VAL A 49 -5.89 -5.20 5.99
CA VAL A 49 -4.88 -5.19 4.92
C VAL A 49 -3.48 -4.76 5.37
N ILE A 50 -3.33 -4.10 6.51
CA ILE A 50 -2.04 -3.62 7.02
C ILE A 50 -1.67 -4.27 8.34
N LYS A 51 -2.59 -4.23 9.31
CA LYS A 51 -2.36 -4.69 10.67
C LYS A 51 -1.85 -6.13 10.77
N PRO A 52 -2.32 -7.12 9.98
CA PRO A 52 -1.80 -8.47 10.05
C PRO A 52 -0.29 -8.58 9.76
N ALA A 53 0.23 -7.76 8.85
CA ALA A 53 1.67 -7.73 8.55
C ALA A 53 2.46 -7.09 9.71
N ILE A 54 1.97 -6.00 10.26
CA ILE A 54 2.59 -5.33 11.40
C ILE A 54 2.59 -6.24 12.65
N ASP A 55 1.48 -6.90 12.94
CA ASP A 55 1.37 -7.85 14.05
C ASP A 55 2.34 -9.04 13.87
N SER A 56 2.47 -9.55 12.64
CA SER A 56 3.42 -10.62 12.31
C SER A 56 4.87 -10.16 12.52
N PHE A 57 5.21 -8.97 12.03
CA PHE A 57 6.53 -8.38 12.27
C PHE A 57 6.80 -8.22 13.76
N ASN A 58 5.92 -7.57 14.51
CA ASN A 58 6.07 -7.32 15.94
C ASN A 58 6.20 -8.62 16.75
N LYS A 59 5.47 -9.66 16.36
CA LYS A 59 5.54 -10.98 17.00
C LYS A 59 6.90 -11.66 16.77
N ILE A 60 7.51 -11.49 15.59
CA ILE A 60 8.78 -12.13 15.23
C ILE A 60 9.95 -11.31 15.77
N ALA A 61 9.92 -10.00 15.61
CA ALA A 61 10.97 -9.09 16.08
C ALA A 61 11.03 -8.97 17.62
N ARG A 62 9.94 -9.28 18.33
CA ARG A 62 9.85 -9.33 19.80
C ARG A 62 10.43 -8.09 20.50
N ASP A 63 11.49 -8.29 21.28
CA ASP A 63 12.12 -7.26 22.11
C ASP A 63 13.14 -6.43 21.32
N GLU A 64 13.40 -6.75 20.04
CA GLU A 64 14.36 -6.00 19.23
C GLU A 64 13.73 -4.78 18.59
N MET A 65 12.52 -4.91 18.06
CA MET A 65 11.81 -3.82 17.38
C MET A 65 10.30 -3.96 17.51
N GLN A 66 9.61 -2.82 17.62
CA GLN A 66 8.15 -2.73 17.60
C GLN A 66 7.70 -1.61 16.68
N ILE A 67 6.67 -1.86 15.88
CA ILE A 67 6.01 -0.89 15.02
C ILE A 67 4.64 -0.57 15.63
N GLU A 68 4.41 0.71 15.90
CA GLU A 68 3.11 1.24 16.27
C GLU A 68 2.39 1.69 14.98
N LEU A 69 1.25 1.04 14.69
CA LEU A 69 0.44 1.37 13.52
C LEU A 69 -0.54 2.49 13.83
N TYR A 70 -0.54 3.51 12.99
CA TYR A 70 -1.48 4.61 12.98
C TYR A 70 -2.28 4.59 11.68
N PHE A 71 -3.58 4.83 11.78
CA PHE A 71 -4.50 4.87 10.64
C PHE A 71 -4.50 6.24 9.97
N ALA A 72 -5.27 6.39 8.90
CA ALA A 72 -5.42 7.65 8.19
C ALA A 72 -5.67 8.81 9.15
N ASP A 73 -4.99 9.92 8.89
CA ASP A 73 -5.14 11.22 9.56
C ASP A 73 -4.89 11.24 11.08
N GLN A 74 -4.39 10.13 11.70
CA GLN A 74 -4.15 10.08 13.14
C GLN A 74 -2.92 10.88 13.60
N LEU A 75 -1.86 10.93 12.83
CA LEU A 75 -0.66 11.72 13.14
C LEU A 75 -0.56 12.94 12.24
N VAL A 76 -0.74 12.75 10.94
CA VAL A 76 -0.73 13.81 9.92
C VAL A 76 -1.75 13.47 8.82
N PRO A 77 -2.29 14.47 8.10
CA PRO A 77 -3.11 14.24 6.92
C PRO A 77 -2.39 13.40 5.86
N THR A 78 -3.12 12.58 5.10
CA THR A 78 -2.55 11.69 4.07
C THR A 78 -1.63 12.41 3.10
N GLY A 79 -1.98 13.60 2.61
CA GLY A 79 -1.14 14.42 1.73
C GLY A 79 0.14 14.95 2.37
N GLU A 80 0.31 14.83 3.69
CA GLU A 80 1.52 15.24 4.42
C GLU A 80 2.41 14.04 4.84
N LEU A 81 1.99 12.80 4.55
CA LEU A 81 2.69 11.57 4.95
C LEU A 81 4.15 11.58 4.47
N PHE A 82 4.38 11.91 3.20
CA PHE A 82 5.73 11.96 2.65
C PHE A 82 6.63 12.92 3.42
N ARG A 83 6.16 14.15 3.63
CA ARG A 83 6.94 15.18 4.34
C ARG A 83 7.20 14.83 5.80
N ALA A 84 6.21 14.25 6.48
CA ALA A 84 6.33 13.82 7.86
C ALA A 84 7.37 12.70 8.01
N MET A 85 7.37 11.72 7.11
CA MET A 85 8.37 10.66 7.06
C MET A 85 9.76 11.21 6.71
N GLN A 86 9.88 12.04 5.69
CA GLN A 86 11.16 12.64 5.29
C GLN A 86 11.82 13.40 6.44
N ARG A 87 11.03 14.10 7.26
CA ARG A 87 11.51 14.86 8.42
C ARG A 87 11.73 14.02 9.68
N GLY A 88 11.40 12.71 9.65
CA GLY A 88 11.49 11.83 10.82
C GLY A 88 10.40 12.09 11.87
N THR A 89 9.33 12.81 11.55
CA THR A 89 8.15 12.95 12.42
C THR A 89 7.43 11.61 12.56
N ILE A 90 7.36 10.83 11.48
CA ILE A 90 6.99 9.42 11.47
C ILE A 90 8.15 8.62 10.86
N ASP A 91 8.29 7.36 11.26
CA ASP A 91 9.45 6.56 10.87
C ASP A 91 9.21 5.80 9.56
N ALA A 92 7.95 5.41 9.31
CA ALA A 92 7.54 4.68 8.13
C ALA A 92 6.13 5.06 7.67
N VAL A 93 5.84 4.82 6.41
CA VAL A 93 4.55 5.06 5.76
C VAL A 93 4.16 3.85 4.93
N GLN A 94 2.86 3.54 4.93
CA GLN A 94 2.25 2.70 3.93
C GLN A 94 1.22 3.54 3.17
N SER A 95 1.44 3.74 1.86
CA SER A 95 0.55 4.53 0.99
C SER A 95 0.86 4.25 -0.48
N ASP A 96 0.09 4.86 -1.36
CA ASP A 96 0.53 5.11 -2.72
C ASP A 96 1.32 6.41 -2.82
N ASP A 97 2.13 6.48 -3.85
CA ASP A 97 3.02 7.62 -4.10
C ASP A 97 2.24 8.90 -4.40
N ASP A 98 1.11 8.77 -5.10
CA ASP A 98 0.32 9.86 -5.65
C ASP A 98 -0.46 10.58 -4.53
N SER A 99 -1.17 9.84 -3.68
CA SER A 99 -1.96 10.42 -2.57
C SER A 99 -1.10 11.04 -1.48
N MET A 100 0.09 10.49 -1.20
CA MET A 100 1.01 11.10 -0.22
C MET A 100 1.82 12.27 -0.78
N ALA A 101 1.57 12.68 -2.02
CA ALA A 101 2.22 13.79 -2.71
C ALA A 101 3.76 13.69 -2.69
N SER A 102 4.29 12.51 -3.02
CA SER A 102 5.73 12.30 -3.13
C SER A 102 6.34 13.19 -4.23
N PRO A 103 7.49 13.85 -3.99
CA PRO A 103 8.11 14.73 -4.96
C PRO A 103 9.02 13.99 -5.95
N THR A 104 8.82 12.68 -6.16
CA THR A 104 9.64 11.87 -7.04
C THR A 104 9.08 11.82 -8.46
N GLU A 105 9.93 11.46 -9.44
CA GLU A 105 9.51 11.32 -10.84
C GLU A 105 8.54 10.14 -11.05
N VAL A 106 8.51 9.18 -10.11
CA VAL A 106 7.66 7.99 -10.21
C VAL A 106 6.27 8.18 -9.59
N THR A 107 6.03 9.28 -8.92
CA THR A 107 4.79 9.55 -8.15
C THR A 107 3.51 9.29 -8.95
N VAL A 108 3.48 9.73 -10.22
CA VAL A 108 2.29 9.57 -11.08
C VAL A 108 1.94 8.12 -11.40
N PHE A 109 2.83 7.17 -11.12
CA PHE A 109 2.61 5.74 -11.38
C PHE A 109 2.20 4.96 -10.13
N GLY A 110 2.36 5.54 -8.94
CA GLY A 110 1.81 5.03 -7.70
C GLY A 110 0.32 5.33 -7.61
N GLY A 111 -0.47 4.46 -6.99
CA GLY A 111 -1.91 4.55 -7.10
C GLY A 111 -2.41 3.92 -8.40
N TYR A 112 -3.48 4.45 -8.98
CA TYR A 112 -4.05 3.95 -10.23
C TYR A 112 -3.49 4.68 -11.43
N PHE A 113 -2.45 4.13 -12.03
CA PHE A 113 -2.04 4.57 -13.36
C PHE A 113 -2.93 3.85 -14.40
N PRO A 114 -3.72 4.58 -15.19
CA PRO A 114 -4.81 4.00 -15.98
C PRO A 114 -4.34 2.87 -16.89
N PHE A 115 -4.97 1.69 -16.75
CA PHE A 115 -4.73 0.47 -17.55
C PHE A 115 -3.30 -0.11 -17.51
N ALA A 116 -2.42 0.35 -16.62
CA ALA A 116 -1.07 -0.22 -16.47
C ALA A 116 -1.11 -1.65 -15.95
N SER A 117 -2.04 -1.95 -15.04
CA SER A 117 -2.28 -3.27 -14.49
C SER A 117 -3.68 -3.76 -14.86
N ARG A 118 -3.79 -4.95 -15.47
CA ARG A 118 -5.07 -5.60 -15.76
C ARG A 118 -5.49 -6.53 -14.64
N TYR A 119 -4.52 -7.08 -13.92
CA TYR A 119 -4.70 -8.02 -12.84
C TYR A 119 -3.76 -7.70 -11.69
N SER A 120 -4.11 -8.15 -10.48
CA SER A 120 -3.27 -7.93 -9.29
C SER A 120 -1.86 -8.52 -9.41
N LEU A 121 -1.67 -9.60 -10.18
CA LEU A 121 -0.34 -10.18 -10.42
C LEU A 121 0.55 -9.31 -11.30
N ASP A 122 0.00 -8.36 -12.05
CA ASP A 122 0.82 -7.49 -12.92
C ASP A 122 1.77 -6.63 -12.09
N VAL A 123 1.32 -6.12 -10.93
CA VAL A 123 2.12 -5.26 -10.07
C VAL A 123 3.39 -5.96 -9.56
N PRO A 124 3.33 -7.11 -8.87
CA PRO A 124 4.55 -7.78 -8.41
C PRO A 124 5.46 -8.24 -9.56
N VAL A 125 4.91 -8.58 -10.74
CA VAL A 125 5.72 -8.91 -11.91
C VAL A 125 6.47 -7.67 -12.43
N LEU A 126 5.78 -6.54 -12.57
CA LEU A 126 6.39 -5.27 -12.99
C LEU A 126 7.50 -4.83 -12.05
N PHE A 127 7.27 -4.89 -10.74
CA PHE A 127 8.25 -4.46 -9.74
C PHE A 127 9.43 -5.41 -9.63
N ASN A 128 9.21 -6.73 -9.60
CA ASN A 128 10.27 -7.72 -9.32
C ASN A 128 10.96 -8.29 -10.56
N GLN A 129 10.35 -8.23 -11.76
CA GLN A 129 10.92 -8.81 -12.98
C GLN A 129 11.20 -7.78 -14.08
N TYR A 130 10.47 -6.65 -14.11
CA TYR A 130 10.64 -5.62 -15.13
C TYR A 130 11.40 -4.39 -14.64
N GLY A 131 11.94 -4.43 -13.42
CA GLY A 131 12.89 -3.46 -12.89
C GLY A 131 12.28 -2.19 -12.31
N LEU A 132 10.99 -2.19 -11.91
CA LEU A 132 10.42 -1.02 -11.26
C LEU A 132 10.96 -0.83 -9.84
N ASN A 133 11.29 -1.91 -9.09
CA ASN A 133 11.90 -1.78 -7.76
C ASN A 133 13.17 -0.95 -7.77
N GLU A 134 14.06 -1.18 -8.74
CA GLU A 134 15.32 -0.44 -8.89
C GLU A 134 15.08 1.04 -9.22
N ILE A 135 14.05 1.33 -10.01
CA ILE A 135 13.70 2.71 -10.36
C ILE A 135 13.13 3.42 -9.13
N TRP A 136 12.18 2.79 -8.39
CA TRP A 136 11.61 3.36 -7.17
C TRP A 136 12.68 3.58 -6.09
N ASP A 137 13.52 2.58 -5.83
CA ASP A 137 14.59 2.71 -4.83
C ASP A 137 15.56 3.85 -5.18
N ALA A 138 15.92 4.00 -6.46
CA ALA A 138 16.78 5.09 -6.91
C ALA A 138 16.12 6.48 -6.78
N GLU A 139 14.84 6.61 -7.13
CA GLU A 139 14.12 7.89 -7.05
C GLU A 139 13.88 8.32 -5.60
N TYR A 140 13.45 7.39 -4.74
CA TYR A 140 13.20 7.68 -3.34
C TYR A 140 14.48 7.93 -2.53
N SER A 141 15.57 7.25 -2.87
CA SER A 141 16.88 7.50 -2.24
C SER A 141 17.37 8.94 -2.44
N LYS A 142 17.06 9.58 -3.58
CA LYS A 142 17.41 10.99 -3.85
C LYS A 142 16.75 11.97 -2.85
N VAL A 143 15.64 11.57 -2.28
CA VAL A 143 14.84 12.40 -1.36
C VAL A 143 14.89 11.91 0.09
N GLY A 144 15.86 11.06 0.43
CA GLY A 144 16.09 10.58 1.80
C GLY A 144 15.06 9.59 2.32
N VAL A 145 14.43 8.83 1.42
CA VAL A 145 13.43 7.82 1.75
C VAL A 145 13.84 6.45 1.20
N LYS A 146 13.66 5.40 2.00
CA LYS A 146 13.80 4.02 1.59
C LYS A 146 12.47 3.50 1.07
N HIS A 147 12.42 3.05 -0.16
CA HIS A 147 11.36 2.20 -0.68
C HIS A 147 11.60 0.75 -0.20
N ILE A 148 10.68 0.19 0.58
CA ILE A 148 10.86 -1.13 1.19
C ILE A 148 10.29 -2.22 0.29
N SER A 149 9.03 -2.07 -0.12
CA SER A 149 8.30 -3.09 -0.88
C SER A 149 7.10 -2.46 -1.56
N ALA A 150 6.81 -2.86 -2.79
CA ALA A 150 5.60 -2.52 -3.53
C ALA A 150 4.76 -3.76 -3.83
N GLY A 151 3.45 -3.61 -3.84
CA GLY A 151 2.55 -4.69 -4.19
C GLY A 151 1.18 -4.23 -4.63
N ALA A 152 0.40 -5.21 -5.10
CA ALA A 152 -0.93 -4.96 -5.61
C ALA A 152 -1.94 -4.72 -4.48
N TRP A 153 -2.83 -3.79 -4.74
CA TRP A 153 -4.05 -3.53 -4.02
C TRP A 153 -5.25 -3.89 -4.90
N ASP A 154 -6.42 -3.38 -4.58
CA ASP A 154 -7.66 -3.66 -5.26
C ASP A 154 -7.76 -2.99 -6.66
N PRO A 155 -8.75 -3.38 -7.47
CA PRO A 155 -9.03 -2.71 -8.75
C PRO A 155 -9.70 -1.35 -8.54
N CYS A 156 -9.60 -0.47 -9.53
CA CYS A 156 -10.30 0.82 -9.52
C CYS A 156 -11.58 0.77 -10.33
N HIS A 157 -12.70 0.71 -9.65
CA HIS A 157 -14.05 0.82 -10.19
C HIS A 157 -14.71 2.14 -9.76
N PHE A 158 -15.90 2.40 -10.31
CA PHE A 158 -16.75 3.48 -9.85
C PHE A 158 -17.86 2.93 -8.98
N ASN A 159 -18.00 3.53 -7.81
CA ASN A 159 -19.09 3.31 -6.88
C ASN A 159 -19.92 4.60 -6.82
N THR A 160 -21.20 4.57 -7.23
CA THR A 160 -21.95 5.80 -7.55
C THR A 160 -23.36 5.81 -6.94
N VAL A 161 -23.88 7.01 -6.71
CA VAL A 161 -25.26 7.21 -6.24
C VAL A 161 -26.25 6.92 -7.37
N GLU A 162 -25.95 7.39 -8.60
CA GLU A 162 -26.74 7.17 -9.80
C GLU A 162 -26.08 6.17 -10.74
N PRO A 163 -26.84 5.42 -11.55
CA PRO A 163 -26.27 4.39 -12.42
C PRO A 163 -25.42 4.98 -13.53
N ILE A 164 -24.29 4.36 -13.83
CA ILE A 164 -23.44 4.64 -14.99
C ILE A 164 -23.58 3.48 -15.98
N ARG A 165 -24.02 3.76 -17.22
CA ARG A 165 -24.23 2.77 -18.29
C ARG A 165 -23.64 3.22 -19.62
N SER A 166 -23.17 4.47 -19.70
CA SER A 166 -22.51 5.05 -20.87
C SER A 166 -21.44 6.05 -20.40
N LEU A 167 -20.53 6.44 -21.30
CA LEU A 167 -19.55 7.50 -21.00
C LEU A 167 -20.23 8.86 -20.78
N ASP A 168 -21.40 9.07 -21.39
CA ASP A 168 -22.17 10.30 -21.18
C ASP A 168 -22.65 10.44 -19.73
N ASP A 169 -22.93 9.33 -19.03
CA ASP A 169 -23.34 9.34 -17.62
C ASP A 169 -22.22 9.79 -16.68
N LEU A 170 -20.96 9.74 -17.13
CA LEU A 170 -19.81 10.23 -16.34
C LEU A 170 -19.68 11.75 -16.36
N LYS A 171 -20.26 12.42 -17.36
CA LYS A 171 -20.08 13.86 -17.55
C LYS A 171 -20.64 14.67 -16.37
N GLY A 172 -19.80 15.52 -15.82
CA GLY A 172 -20.14 16.39 -14.69
C GLY A 172 -20.24 15.69 -13.34
N LYS A 173 -20.01 14.38 -13.25
CA LYS A 173 -19.99 13.66 -11.98
C LYS A 173 -18.78 14.08 -11.15
N ARG A 174 -19.04 14.50 -9.92
CA ARG A 174 -18.00 14.80 -8.91
C ARG A 174 -17.62 13.51 -8.22
N VAL A 175 -16.38 13.10 -8.43
CA VAL A 175 -15.93 11.76 -8.02
C VAL A 175 -14.66 11.88 -7.18
N PHE A 176 -14.67 11.30 -6.00
CA PHE A 176 -13.44 11.13 -5.22
C PHE A 176 -12.54 10.13 -5.91
N THR A 177 -11.27 10.48 -6.17
CA THR A 177 -10.32 9.61 -6.85
C THR A 177 -8.88 10.03 -6.61
N PHE A 178 -7.92 9.20 -7.01
CA PHE A 178 -6.49 9.49 -7.00
C PHE A 178 -6.15 10.66 -7.95
N PRO A 179 -5.16 11.49 -7.62
CA PRO A 179 -4.80 12.65 -8.45
C PRO A 179 -4.53 12.31 -9.91
N THR A 180 -3.68 11.32 -10.18
CA THR A 180 -3.33 10.93 -11.57
C THR A 180 -4.51 10.29 -12.31
N ALA A 181 -5.28 9.43 -11.65
CA ALA A 181 -6.51 8.87 -12.21
C ALA A 181 -7.54 9.98 -12.51
N GLY A 182 -7.69 10.95 -11.59
CA GLY A 182 -8.55 12.12 -11.79
C GLY A 182 -8.14 12.94 -13.00
N ARG A 183 -6.84 13.23 -13.18
CA ARG A 183 -6.32 13.91 -14.39
C ARG A 183 -6.72 13.17 -15.66
N PHE A 184 -6.62 11.85 -15.68
CA PHE A 184 -7.06 11.05 -16.81
C PHE A 184 -8.57 11.12 -17.04
N LEU A 185 -9.36 10.97 -15.98
CA LEU A 185 -10.83 10.91 -16.05
C LEU A 185 -11.48 12.24 -16.47
N THR A 186 -10.79 13.38 -16.30
CA THR A 186 -11.31 14.68 -16.80
C THR A 186 -11.55 14.68 -18.31
N GLN A 187 -10.84 13.84 -19.07
CA GLN A 187 -11.06 13.70 -20.53
C GLN A 187 -12.46 13.19 -20.87
N PHE A 188 -13.13 12.51 -19.92
CA PHE A 188 -14.48 11.98 -20.05
C PHE A 188 -15.53 12.84 -19.32
N GLY A 189 -15.12 14.04 -18.89
CA GLY A 189 -16.00 14.99 -18.23
C GLY A 189 -16.24 14.73 -16.74
N VAL A 190 -15.52 13.79 -16.13
CA VAL A 190 -15.52 13.60 -14.67
C VAL A 190 -14.89 14.82 -13.99
N VAL A 191 -15.44 15.23 -12.86
CA VAL A 191 -14.91 16.27 -11.99
C VAL A 191 -14.24 15.58 -10.79
N PRO A 192 -12.90 15.42 -10.79
CA PRO A 192 -12.21 14.78 -9.68
C PRO A 192 -12.22 15.67 -8.45
N VAL A 193 -12.46 15.08 -7.29
CA VAL A 193 -12.48 15.75 -5.99
C VAL A 193 -11.51 15.02 -5.06
N THR A 194 -10.75 15.77 -4.28
CA THR A 194 -9.88 15.26 -3.22
C THR A 194 -10.40 15.73 -1.88
N LEU A 195 -10.59 14.80 -0.95
CA LEU A 195 -11.07 15.03 0.41
C LEU A 195 -10.24 14.19 1.40
N PRO A 196 -10.21 14.54 2.69
CA PRO A 196 -9.75 13.63 3.73
C PRO A 196 -10.56 12.34 3.71
N TRP A 197 -9.92 11.22 4.07
CA TRP A 197 -10.55 9.90 4.04
C TRP A 197 -11.87 9.84 4.83
N GLU A 198 -11.87 10.43 6.03
CA GLU A 198 -13.02 10.39 6.94
C GLU A 198 -14.21 11.26 6.46
N ASP A 199 -14.01 12.14 5.47
CA ASP A 199 -15.05 13.02 4.95
C ASP A 199 -15.79 12.44 3.74
N ILE A 200 -15.28 11.38 3.11
CA ILE A 200 -15.80 10.81 1.86
C ILE A 200 -17.25 10.35 2.01
N GLU A 201 -17.54 9.59 3.06
CA GLU A 201 -18.90 9.07 3.29
C GLU A 201 -19.93 10.21 3.45
N VAL A 202 -19.58 11.21 4.24
CA VAL A 202 -20.44 12.38 4.47
C VAL A 202 -20.63 13.18 3.18
N ALA A 203 -19.58 13.34 2.40
CA ALA A 203 -19.64 14.07 1.11
C ALA A 203 -20.58 13.38 0.10
N VAL A 204 -20.61 12.04 0.07
CA VAL A 204 -21.58 11.29 -0.73
C VAL A 204 -22.99 11.46 -0.18
N GLN A 205 -23.20 11.30 1.14
CA GLN A 205 -24.51 11.43 1.80
C GLN A 205 -25.12 12.83 1.60
N THR A 206 -24.32 13.86 1.63
CA THR A 206 -24.78 15.27 1.46
C THR A 206 -24.93 15.68 0.00
N GLY A 207 -24.53 14.83 -0.94
CA GLY A 207 -24.55 15.12 -2.35
C GLY A 207 -23.43 16.08 -2.83
N GLU A 208 -22.36 16.22 -2.05
CA GLU A 208 -21.14 16.89 -2.47
C GLU A 208 -20.37 16.04 -3.49
N LEU A 209 -20.40 14.71 -3.31
CA LEU A 209 -19.90 13.73 -4.27
C LEU A 209 -21.05 12.95 -4.92
N ASP A 210 -20.90 12.65 -6.19
CA ASP A 210 -21.79 11.77 -6.95
C ASP A 210 -21.30 10.31 -6.94
N GLY A 211 -20.05 10.08 -6.53
CA GLY A 211 -19.45 8.75 -6.43
C GLY A 211 -17.98 8.76 -6.04
N ILE A 212 -17.43 7.56 -6.07
CA ILE A 212 -16.06 7.25 -5.69
C ILE A 212 -15.45 6.41 -6.83
N ALA A 213 -14.29 6.78 -7.34
CA ALA A 213 -13.50 5.99 -8.30
C ALA A 213 -12.14 5.69 -7.66
N TRP A 214 -12.18 4.83 -6.66
CA TRP A 214 -11.03 4.51 -5.84
C TRP A 214 -10.83 3.01 -5.67
N SER A 215 -11.90 2.23 -5.46
CA SER A 215 -11.83 0.90 -4.90
C SER A 215 -12.54 -0.15 -5.74
N GLY A 216 -12.32 -1.42 -5.38
CA GLY A 216 -13.15 -2.55 -5.75
C GLY A 216 -14.31 -2.74 -4.77
N ILE A 217 -15.27 -3.60 -5.14
CA ILE A 217 -16.47 -3.85 -4.34
C ILE A 217 -16.15 -4.40 -2.94
N THR A 218 -15.04 -5.12 -2.77
CA THR A 218 -14.61 -5.66 -1.49
C THR A 218 -14.30 -4.54 -0.50
N GLU A 219 -13.58 -3.53 -0.94
CA GLU A 219 -13.25 -2.38 -0.13
C GLU A 219 -14.49 -1.54 0.17
N ASP A 220 -15.34 -1.28 -0.84
CA ASP A 220 -16.59 -0.54 -0.68
C ASP A 220 -17.48 -1.09 0.45
N TYR A 221 -17.59 -2.42 0.53
CA TYR A 221 -18.34 -3.07 1.61
C TYR A 221 -17.63 -3.01 2.96
N THR A 222 -16.28 -3.06 2.95
CA THR A 222 -15.47 -3.07 4.16
C THR A 222 -15.45 -1.71 4.85
N VAL A 223 -15.36 -0.63 4.08
CA VAL A 223 -15.24 0.74 4.62
C VAL A 223 -16.59 1.46 4.74
N GLY A 224 -17.68 0.85 4.30
CA GLY A 224 -19.03 1.41 4.42
C GLY A 224 -19.48 2.25 3.22
N TRP A 225 -18.68 2.43 2.17
CA TRP A 225 -19.09 3.19 0.99
C TRP A 225 -20.26 2.56 0.25
N ALA A 226 -20.42 1.24 0.33
CA ALA A 226 -21.59 0.53 -0.17
C ALA A 226 -22.91 0.86 0.59
N ASP A 227 -22.85 1.56 1.71
CA ASP A 227 -24.03 2.00 2.47
C ASP A 227 -24.52 3.38 2.02
N VAL A 228 -23.69 4.16 1.34
CA VAL A 228 -24.00 5.54 0.88
C VAL A 228 -24.09 5.68 -0.62
N THR A 229 -23.75 4.63 -1.38
CA THR A 229 -23.89 4.55 -2.82
C THR A 229 -24.88 3.44 -3.20
N ASN A 230 -25.27 3.36 -4.48
CA ASN A 230 -26.29 2.42 -4.94
C ASN A 230 -25.83 1.51 -6.07
N TYR A 231 -24.79 1.91 -6.80
CA TYR A 231 -24.36 1.26 -8.05
C TYR A 231 -22.84 1.05 -8.05
N PHE A 232 -22.45 -0.06 -8.65
CA PHE A 232 -21.05 -0.40 -8.90
C PHE A 232 -20.85 -0.62 -10.40
N LEU A 233 -19.96 0.16 -11.01
CA LEU A 233 -19.61 0.01 -12.41
C LEU A 233 -18.59 -1.14 -12.57
N THR A 234 -18.94 -2.17 -13.36
CA THR A 234 -18.08 -3.34 -13.57
C THR A 234 -16.86 -3.07 -14.42
N ASN A 235 -16.88 -2.05 -15.24
CA ASN A 235 -15.69 -1.55 -15.94
C ASN A 235 -14.71 -0.92 -14.94
N ASN A 236 -13.42 -1.16 -15.09
CA ASN A 236 -12.40 -0.56 -14.25
C ASN A 236 -11.35 0.18 -15.08
N ILE A 237 -10.72 1.19 -14.48
CA ILE A 237 -9.60 1.91 -15.09
C ILE A 237 -8.25 1.29 -14.74
N SER A 238 -8.22 0.38 -13.78
CA SER A 238 -7.06 -0.43 -13.44
C SER A 238 -7.52 -1.70 -12.72
N GLY A 239 -6.89 -2.82 -13.01
CA GLY A 239 -7.15 -4.10 -12.33
C GLY A 239 -6.44 -4.23 -10.98
N ALA A 240 -5.52 -3.34 -10.67
CA ALA A 240 -4.89 -3.15 -9.37
C ALA A 240 -4.13 -1.83 -9.33
N TRP A 241 -3.94 -1.26 -8.14
CA TRP A 241 -2.99 -0.18 -7.97
C TRP A 241 -1.73 -0.65 -7.23
N ALA A 242 -0.65 0.10 -7.41
CA ALA A 242 0.62 -0.15 -6.75
C ALA A 242 0.71 0.68 -5.47
N GLY A 243 0.70 0.02 -4.32
CA GLY A 243 0.95 0.66 -3.04
C GLY A 243 2.21 0.12 -2.41
N SER A 244 2.89 0.96 -1.66
CA SER A 244 4.22 0.66 -1.15
C SER A 244 4.35 0.89 0.34
N PHE A 245 5.37 0.26 0.93
CA PHE A 245 5.88 0.60 2.24
C PHE A 245 7.17 1.40 2.08
N PHE A 246 7.27 2.48 2.83
CA PHE A 246 8.40 3.40 2.83
C PHE A 246 8.90 3.62 4.24
N ALA A 247 10.19 3.99 4.38
CA ALA A 247 10.76 4.44 5.64
C ALA A 247 11.64 5.68 5.45
N ASN A 248 11.77 6.49 6.50
CA ASN A 248 12.83 7.47 6.58
C ASN A 248 14.19 6.79 6.41
N MET A 249 15.06 7.30 5.53
CA MET A 249 16.32 6.63 5.17
C MET A 249 17.28 6.49 6.37
N ASP A 250 17.36 7.50 7.24
CA ASP A 250 18.26 7.45 8.40
C ASP A 250 17.76 6.39 9.38
N ARG A 251 16.45 6.34 9.65
CA ARG A 251 15.83 5.32 10.51
C ARG A 251 15.99 3.91 9.95
N TRP A 252 15.92 3.76 8.62
CA TRP A 252 16.20 2.49 7.96
C TRP A 252 17.65 2.06 8.13
N ASN A 253 18.60 2.97 7.96
CA ASN A 253 20.03 2.70 8.07
C ASN A 253 20.48 2.39 9.51
N GLU A 254 19.74 2.81 10.53
CA GLU A 254 19.97 2.47 11.94
C GLU A 254 19.60 1.01 12.24
N LEU A 255 18.80 0.35 11.40
CA LEU A 255 18.35 -1.02 11.64
C LEU A 255 19.46 -2.04 11.35
N PRO A 256 19.63 -3.06 12.20
CA PRO A 256 20.40 -4.24 11.88
C PRO A 256 19.86 -4.93 10.62
N ALA A 257 20.74 -5.51 9.81
CA ALA A 257 20.38 -6.12 8.53
C ALA A 257 19.26 -7.18 8.63
N HIS A 258 19.24 -7.97 9.69
CA HIS A 258 18.19 -8.98 9.88
C HIS A 258 16.81 -8.38 10.12
N LEU A 259 16.70 -7.19 10.76
CA LEU A 259 15.43 -6.49 10.91
C LEU A 259 14.98 -5.82 9.61
N GLN A 260 15.91 -5.32 8.80
CA GLN A 260 15.61 -4.83 7.46
C GLN A 260 15.03 -5.94 6.58
N GLU A 261 15.64 -7.12 6.58
CA GLU A 261 15.13 -8.29 5.84
C GLU A 261 13.78 -8.79 6.40
N LEU A 262 13.62 -8.82 7.71
CA LEU A 262 12.35 -9.20 8.34
C LEU A 262 11.22 -8.24 7.95
N LEU A 263 11.47 -6.92 7.97
CA LEU A 263 10.52 -5.92 7.52
C LEU A 263 10.10 -6.20 6.08
N LYS A 264 11.06 -6.37 5.18
CA LYS A 264 10.78 -6.64 3.77
C LYS A 264 9.92 -7.89 3.59
N VAL A 265 10.30 -9.00 4.24
CA VAL A 265 9.53 -10.27 4.15
C VAL A 265 8.11 -10.11 4.66
N CYS A 266 7.90 -9.42 5.79
CA CYS A 266 6.56 -9.21 6.35
C CYS A 266 5.70 -8.30 5.45
N MET A 267 6.31 -7.26 4.85
CA MET A 267 5.59 -6.37 3.94
C MET A 267 5.24 -7.08 2.62
N ASP A 268 6.15 -7.90 2.08
CA ASP A 268 5.88 -8.73 0.90
C ASP A 268 4.76 -9.75 1.18
N GLN A 269 4.75 -10.37 2.35
CA GLN A 269 3.64 -11.25 2.76
C GLN A 269 2.30 -10.53 2.82
N SER A 270 2.28 -9.28 3.26
CA SER A 270 1.09 -8.43 3.26
C SER A 270 0.52 -8.25 1.84
N HIS A 271 1.38 -8.06 0.84
CA HIS A 271 0.94 -7.94 -0.56
C HIS A 271 0.27 -9.23 -1.05
N TYR A 272 0.86 -10.39 -0.76
CA TYR A 272 0.27 -11.67 -1.10
C TYR A 272 -1.08 -11.90 -0.43
N TYR A 273 -1.21 -11.60 0.86
CA TYR A 273 -2.46 -11.69 1.61
C TYR A 273 -3.57 -10.84 0.97
N ARG A 274 -3.25 -9.58 0.63
CA ARG A 274 -4.22 -8.68 0.00
C ARG A 274 -4.70 -9.18 -1.36
N GLN A 275 -3.81 -9.74 -2.20
CA GLN A 275 -4.18 -10.24 -3.52
C GLN A 275 -5.34 -11.25 -3.45
N TRP A 276 -5.23 -12.25 -2.58
CA TRP A 276 -6.29 -13.26 -2.50
C TRP A 276 -7.52 -12.76 -1.75
N TRP A 277 -7.34 -11.85 -0.78
CA TRP A 277 -8.47 -11.26 -0.06
C TRP A 277 -9.35 -10.42 -1.00
N TYR A 278 -8.75 -9.52 -1.78
CA TYR A 278 -9.48 -8.75 -2.78
C TYR A 278 -10.05 -9.64 -3.88
N TRP A 279 -9.25 -10.52 -4.47
CA TRP A 279 -9.69 -11.38 -5.57
C TRP A 279 -10.91 -12.22 -5.20
N GLY A 280 -10.90 -12.86 -4.03
CA GLY A 280 -12.03 -13.65 -3.52
C GLY A 280 -13.25 -12.80 -3.18
N GLY A 281 -13.03 -11.65 -2.52
CA GLY A 281 -14.08 -10.71 -2.15
C GLY A 281 -14.76 -10.07 -3.35
N GLU A 282 -13.98 -9.67 -4.39
CA GLU A 282 -14.53 -9.15 -5.65
C GLU A 282 -15.49 -10.14 -6.30
N ALA A 283 -15.10 -11.40 -6.39
CA ALA A 283 -15.94 -12.44 -6.98
C ALA A 283 -17.21 -12.70 -6.16
N ASP A 284 -17.07 -12.87 -4.85
CA ASP A 284 -18.18 -13.18 -3.96
C ASP A 284 -19.21 -12.03 -3.91
N LEU A 285 -18.76 -10.80 -3.71
CA LEU A 285 -19.66 -9.67 -3.55
C LEU A 285 -20.35 -9.23 -4.85
N ARG A 286 -19.75 -9.48 -6.01
CA ARG A 286 -20.45 -9.29 -7.29
C ARG A 286 -21.61 -10.27 -7.50
N VAL A 287 -21.53 -11.45 -6.91
CA VAL A 287 -22.57 -12.50 -7.02
C VAL A 287 -23.58 -12.43 -5.89
N ASN A 288 -23.10 -12.29 -4.67
CA ASN A 288 -23.88 -12.44 -3.44
C ASN A 288 -24.13 -11.11 -2.70
N GLY A 289 -23.46 -10.03 -3.09
CA GLY A 289 -23.63 -8.71 -2.48
C GLY A 289 -25.03 -8.13 -2.76
N THR A 290 -25.64 -7.52 -1.74
CA THR A 290 -27.03 -7.06 -1.78
C THR A 290 -27.18 -5.54 -1.75
N LYS A 291 -26.10 -4.80 -1.43
CA LYS A 291 -26.15 -3.34 -1.29
C LYS A 291 -26.03 -2.61 -2.64
N LEU A 292 -25.14 -3.07 -3.52
CA LEU A 292 -24.82 -2.40 -4.77
C LEU A 292 -25.42 -3.14 -5.97
N LYS A 293 -26.00 -2.37 -6.89
CA LYS A 293 -26.47 -2.86 -8.20
C LYS A 293 -25.36 -2.70 -9.23
N LEU A 294 -25.03 -3.79 -9.91
CA LEU A 294 -23.99 -3.78 -10.94
C LEU A 294 -24.49 -3.03 -12.19
N THR A 295 -23.66 -2.17 -12.74
CA THR A 295 -23.85 -1.51 -14.02
C THR A 295 -22.62 -1.74 -14.91
N THR A 296 -22.80 -1.60 -16.22
CA THR A 296 -21.72 -1.82 -17.18
C THR A 296 -21.87 -0.85 -18.34
N ILE A 297 -20.79 -0.21 -18.73
CA ILE A 297 -20.69 0.51 -20.02
C ILE A 297 -20.34 -0.55 -21.07
N PRO A 298 -20.97 -0.54 -22.26
CA PRO A 298 -20.67 -1.49 -23.32
C PRO A 298 -19.18 -1.51 -23.70
N ASP A 299 -18.66 -2.71 -23.99
CA ASP A 299 -17.23 -2.92 -24.26
C ASP A 299 -16.71 -2.06 -25.42
N GLU A 300 -17.51 -1.87 -26.49
CA GLU A 300 -17.13 -1.01 -27.62
C GLU A 300 -16.94 0.46 -27.21
N GLU A 301 -17.77 0.94 -26.32
CA GLU A 301 -17.66 2.29 -25.78
C GLU A 301 -16.49 2.40 -24.80
N TRP A 302 -16.31 1.39 -23.91
CA TRP A 302 -15.21 1.36 -22.94
C TRP A 302 -13.83 1.22 -23.61
N ALA A 303 -13.73 0.56 -24.76
CA ALA A 303 -12.50 0.48 -25.54
C ALA A 303 -11.94 1.86 -25.94
N THR A 304 -12.79 2.88 -26.02
CA THR A 304 -12.34 4.27 -26.27
C THR A 304 -11.59 4.84 -25.08
N VAL A 305 -11.95 4.45 -23.85
CA VAL A 305 -11.25 4.83 -22.60
C VAL A 305 -9.89 4.17 -22.54
N GLU A 306 -9.81 2.87 -22.89
CA GLU A 306 -8.52 2.16 -22.97
C GLU A 306 -7.58 2.76 -24.01
N ALA A 307 -8.11 3.12 -25.18
CA ALA A 307 -7.33 3.78 -26.23
C ALA A 307 -6.81 5.16 -25.77
N ALA A 308 -7.64 5.94 -25.08
CA ALA A 308 -7.23 7.23 -24.52
C ALA A 308 -6.14 7.08 -23.46
N ALA A 309 -6.13 5.99 -22.70
CA ALA A 309 -5.07 5.74 -21.71
C ALA A 309 -3.68 5.61 -22.36
N LEU A 310 -3.58 5.00 -23.54
CA LEU A 310 -2.29 4.90 -24.25
C LEU A 310 -1.78 6.27 -24.70
N VAL A 311 -2.66 7.18 -25.07
CA VAL A 311 -2.31 8.57 -25.38
C VAL A 311 -1.84 9.29 -24.12
N PHE A 312 -2.59 9.13 -23.02
CA PHE A 312 -2.20 9.67 -21.72
C PHE A 312 -0.83 9.16 -21.24
N TRP A 313 -0.50 7.88 -21.49
CA TRP A 313 0.83 7.34 -21.19
C TRP A 313 1.93 8.07 -21.97
N ASP A 314 1.70 8.40 -23.25
CA ASP A 314 2.65 9.14 -24.05
C ASP A 314 2.82 10.60 -23.59
N GLU A 315 1.75 11.23 -23.12
CA GLU A 315 1.83 12.54 -22.46
C GLU A 315 2.70 12.51 -21.21
N ILE A 316 2.47 11.53 -20.34
CA ILE A 316 3.30 11.34 -19.12
C ILE A 316 4.75 11.04 -19.49
N ALA A 317 4.99 10.19 -20.49
CA ALA A 317 6.35 9.86 -20.95
C ALA A 317 7.12 11.08 -21.46
N ALA A 318 6.42 12.06 -22.04
CA ALA A 318 7.04 13.28 -22.56
C ALA A 318 7.53 14.25 -21.46
N GLU A 319 7.10 14.06 -20.21
CA GLU A 319 7.43 14.96 -19.11
C GLU A 319 8.87 14.79 -18.59
N SER A 320 9.44 13.55 -18.64
CA SER A 320 10.84 13.29 -18.24
C SER A 320 11.40 11.96 -18.75
N GLU A 321 12.73 11.78 -18.68
CA GLU A 321 13.40 10.53 -19.06
C GLU A 321 13.01 9.35 -18.18
N ILE A 322 12.83 9.58 -16.87
CA ILE A 322 12.40 8.54 -15.92
C ILE A 322 10.98 8.10 -16.22
N LYS A 323 10.07 9.05 -16.44
CA LYS A 323 8.68 8.75 -16.82
C LYS A 323 8.62 8.01 -18.16
N ALA A 324 9.40 8.42 -19.14
CA ALA A 324 9.53 7.70 -20.42
C ALA A 324 10.06 6.27 -20.24
N LYS A 325 10.99 6.05 -19.31
CA LYS A 325 11.52 4.72 -18.99
C LYS A 325 10.44 3.82 -18.38
N VAL A 326 9.67 4.32 -17.41
CA VAL A 326 8.58 3.58 -16.76
C VAL A 326 7.46 3.25 -17.75
N VAL A 327 7.04 4.22 -18.55
CA VAL A 327 6.00 3.99 -19.59
C VAL A 327 6.46 2.95 -20.62
N ARG A 328 7.74 2.95 -21.02
CA ARG A 328 8.29 1.90 -21.89
C ARG A 328 8.20 0.52 -21.27
N ILE A 329 8.43 0.39 -19.96
CA ILE A 329 8.28 -0.87 -19.23
C ILE A 329 6.82 -1.33 -19.29
N PHE A 330 5.85 -0.46 -18.99
CA PHE A 330 4.43 -0.79 -19.07
C PHE A 330 4.01 -1.21 -20.49
N LYS A 331 4.40 -0.47 -21.51
CA LYS A 331 4.10 -0.81 -22.92
C LYS A 331 4.68 -2.17 -23.30
N ASN A 332 5.96 -2.42 -22.98
CA ASN A 332 6.60 -3.70 -23.27
C ASN A 332 5.93 -4.87 -22.53
N TYR A 333 5.57 -4.66 -21.26
CA TYR A 333 4.85 -5.65 -20.46
C TYR A 333 3.48 -5.95 -21.05
N ASN A 334 2.67 -4.93 -21.36
CA ASN A 334 1.35 -5.12 -21.94
C ASN A 334 1.43 -5.83 -23.31
N ASP A 335 2.35 -5.43 -24.18
CA ASP A 335 2.57 -6.06 -25.46
C ASP A 335 2.94 -7.55 -25.32
N THR A 336 3.79 -7.88 -24.34
CA THR A 336 4.18 -9.25 -24.04
C THR A 336 2.97 -10.08 -23.60
N MET A 337 2.17 -9.55 -22.71
CA MET A 337 0.98 -10.25 -22.19
C MET A 337 -0.11 -10.43 -23.26
N VAL A 338 -0.31 -9.43 -24.11
CA VAL A 338 -1.23 -9.54 -25.26
C VAL A 338 -0.77 -10.63 -26.22
N LYS A 339 0.53 -10.66 -26.59
CA LYS A 339 1.11 -11.66 -27.49
C LYS A 339 1.09 -13.07 -26.90
N ALA A 340 1.23 -13.21 -25.57
CA ALA A 340 1.15 -14.48 -24.88
C ALA A 340 -0.29 -15.05 -24.89
N GLY A 341 -1.32 -14.21 -25.03
CA GLY A 341 -2.70 -14.64 -25.10
C GLY A 341 -3.22 -15.22 -23.78
N ARG A 342 -4.25 -16.07 -23.84
CA ARG A 342 -4.82 -16.72 -22.66
C ARG A 342 -3.80 -17.67 -22.02
N PRO A 343 -3.72 -17.78 -20.68
CA PRO A 343 -4.59 -17.12 -19.67
C PRO A 343 -4.10 -15.73 -19.25
N TYR A 344 -3.04 -15.19 -19.83
CA TYR A 344 -2.39 -13.95 -19.35
C TYR A 344 -3.22 -12.70 -19.64
N ARG A 345 -3.92 -12.67 -20.78
CA ARG A 345 -4.89 -11.63 -21.11
C ARG A 345 -6.16 -12.29 -21.67
N TYR A 346 -7.29 -11.94 -21.10
CA TYR A 346 -8.59 -12.28 -21.66
C TYR A 346 -9.03 -11.12 -22.54
N GLY A 347 -9.21 -11.41 -23.80
CA GLY A 347 -9.71 -10.47 -24.78
C GLY A 347 -11.22 -10.37 -24.73
#